data_13d271b206e7748fb233bf6128aea663
#
_entry.id   13d271b206e7748fb233bf6128aea663
#
_cell.length_a   1.000
_cell.length_b   1.000
_cell.length_c   1.000
_cell.angle_alpha   90.00
_cell.angle_beta   90.00
_cell.angle_gamma   90.00
#
_symmetry.space_group_name_H-M   'P 1'
#
loop_
_entity.id
_entity.type
_entity.pdbx_description
1 polymer ?
#
loop_
_entity_poly.entity_id
_entity_poly.type
_entity_poly.pdbx_seq_one_letter_code
_entity_poly.pdbx_strand_id
1 'polypeptide(L)'
;MRTAFLLATTLVATALLTITAAQTTKLRIEVRNLEDKPIDRASVIVRFEGRSITKLGGKKLKTSWEMKTNQEGVVSIPPLPQGLIQVQVIAKGYQTYGEKMEINEEEKTIEVKLKPPQSQYSAH
;
A
#
# COMPACT_ATOMS: atom_id res chain seq x y z
N MET A 1 42.11 55.55 -16.52
CA MET A 1 41.92 54.65 -15.35
C MET A 1 40.81 53.65 -15.63
N ARG A 2 41.18 52.44 -15.71
CA ARG A 2 40.22 51.38 -16.00
C ARG A 2 39.93 50.64 -14.75
N THR A 3 38.74 50.78 -14.25
CA THR A 3 38.23 49.90 -13.21
C THR A 3 37.78 48.61 -13.89
N ALA A 4 38.55 47.55 -13.70
CA ALA A 4 38.12 46.24 -14.10
C ALA A 4 37.06 45.77 -13.11
N PHE A 5 35.83 45.75 -13.56
CA PHE A 5 34.78 45.09 -12.82
C PHE A 5 34.93 43.62 -13.05
N LEU A 6 35.57 42.97 -12.13
CA LEU A 6 35.43 41.54 -12.00
C LEU A 6 34.04 41.23 -11.46
N LEU A 7 33.12 41.04 -12.38
CA LEU A 7 31.88 40.36 -12.06
C LEU A 7 32.24 38.92 -11.70
N ALA A 8 32.51 38.70 -10.43
CA ALA A 8 32.49 37.38 -9.88
C ALA A 8 31.03 36.95 -9.90
N THR A 9 30.62 36.37 -11.00
CA THR A 9 29.43 35.56 -11.01
C THR A 9 29.70 34.37 -10.10
N THR A 10 29.40 34.54 -8.83
CA THR A 10 29.27 33.42 -7.95
C THR A 10 28.08 32.63 -8.48
N LEU A 11 28.39 31.61 -9.26
CA LEU A 11 27.46 30.58 -9.60
C LEU A 11 27.18 29.85 -8.29
N VAL A 12 26.15 30.32 -7.59
CA VAL A 12 25.62 29.57 -6.48
C VAL A 12 24.95 28.34 -7.11
N ALA A 13 25.74 27.27 -7.24
CA ALA A 13 25.15 25.98 -7.49
C ALA A 13 24.30 25.65 -6.27
N THR A 14 23.04 26.06 -6.31
CA THR A 14 22.05 25.50 -5.42
C THR A 14 22.00 24.03 -5.77
N ALA A 15 22.77 23.23 -5.04
CA ALA A 15 22.55 21.80 -5.04
C ALA A 15 21.14 21.61 -4.54
N LEU A 16 20.22 21.37 -5.46
CA LEU A 16 18.93 20.82 -5.15
C LEU A 16 19.19 19.47 -4.52
N LEU A 17 19.27 19.47 -3.19
CA LEU A 17 19.12 18.26 -2.40
C LEU A 17 17.68 17.77 -2.67
N THR A 18 17.55 17.00 -3.73
CA THR A 18 16.36 16.17 -3.89
C THR A 18 16.42 15.15 -2.76
N ILE A 19 15.81 15.50 -1.64
CA ILE A 19 15.49 14.50 -0.63
C ILE A 19 14.48 13.60 -1.32
N THR A 20 14.97 12.47 -1.83
CA THR A 20 14.07 11.40 -2.25
C THR A 20 13.43 10.87 -0.97
N ALA A 21 12.30 11.48 -0.62
CA ALA A 21 11.41 10.87 0.35
C ALA A 21 11.13 9.45 -0.15
N ALA A 22 11.28 8.46 0.74
CA ALA A 22 10.95 7.09 0.41
C ALA A 22 9.60 7.08 -0.28
N GLN A 23 9.55 6.54 -1.50
CA GLN A 23 8.33 6.49 -2.26
C GLN A 23 7.32 5.63 -1.51
N THR A 24 6.20 6.23 -1.17
CA THR A 24 5.11 5.56 -0.48
C THR A 24 3.90 5.50 -1.38
N THR A 25 3.02 4.56 -1.08
CA THR A 25 1.76 4.36 -1.78
C THR A 25 0.61 4.56 -0.80
N LYS A 26 -0.37 5.36 -1.19
CA LYS A 26 -1.68 5.39 -0.53
C LYS A 26 -2.52 4.28 -1.14
N LEU A 27 -2.83 3.28 -0.34
CA LEU A 27 -3.55 2.10 -0.78
C LEU A 27 -4.99 2.17 -0.30
N ARG A 28 -5.91 1.99 -1.23
CA ARG A 28 -7.33 1.86 -0.97
C ARG A 28 -7.77 0.48 -1.42
N ILE A 29 -8.48 -0.23 -0.56
CA ILE A 29 -8.99 -1.57 -0.90
C ILE A 29 -10.51 -1.54 -0.81
N GLU A 30 -11.14 -1.96 -1.89
CA GLU A 30 -12.59 -2.07 -2.01
C GLU A 30 -12.96 -3.54 -2.05
N VAL A 31 -13.79 -3.96 -1.10
CA VAL A 31 -14.20 -5.36 -0.96
C VAL A 31 -15.68 -5.48 -1.33
N ARG A 32 -15.95 -6.32 -2.31
CA ARG A 32 -17.29 -6.56 -2.83
C ARG A 32 -17.53 -8.06 -3.03
N ASN A 33 -18.80 -8.45 -3.11
CA ASN A 33 -19.15 -9.82 -3.50
C ASN A 33 -19.25 -9.93 -5.03
N LEU A 34 -19.62 -11.11 -5.53
CA LEU A 34 -19.74 -11.33 -6.97
C LEU A 34 -20.88 -10.54 -7.63
N GLU A 35 -21.87 -10.09 -6.85
CA GLU A 35 -22.97 -9.24 -7.31
C GLU A 35 -22.63 -7.75 -7.19
N ASP A 36 -21.36 -7.45 -6.93
CA ASP A 36 -20.84 -6.08 -6.83
C ASP A 36 -21.36 -5.29 -5.63
N LYS A 37 -21.84 -5.99 -4.61
CA LYS A 37 -22.30 -5.37 -3.37
C LYS A 37 -21.14 -5.23 -2.38
N PRO A 38 -21.04 -4.08 -1.69
CA PRO A 38 -19.99 -3.88 -0.71
C PRO A 38 -20.13 -4.83 0.48
N ILE A 39 -19.00 -5.28 1.00
CA ILE A 39 -18.93 -6.14 2.16
C ILE A 39 -18.42 -5.33 3.34
N ASP A 40 -19.28 -5.11 4.33
CA ASP A 40 -18.95 -4.42 5.57
C ASP A 40 -18.21 -5.36 6.52
N ARG A 41 -17.32 -4.82 7.33
CA ARG A 41 -16.57 -5.51 8.38
C ARG A 41 -15.73 -6.70 7.89
N ALA A 42 -15.28 -6.66 6.66
CA ALA A 42 -14.26 -7.59 6.20
C ALA A 42 -12.91 -7.20 6.80
N SER A 43 -12.19 -8.20 7.29
CA SER A 43 -10.83 -7.99 7.77
C SER A 43 -9.86 -7.95 6.60
N VAL A 44 -9.20 -6.81 6.42
CA VAL A 44 -8.20 -6.62 5.38
C VAL A 44 -6.84 -6.61 6.04
N ILE A 45 -5.99 -7.55 5.65
CA ILE A 45 -4.63 -7.68 6.17
C ILE A 45 -3.66 -7.42 5.03
N VAL A 46 -2.82 -6.42 5.19
CA VAL A 46 -1.78 -6.09 4.22
C VAL A 46 -0.43 -6.33 4.86
N ARG A 47 0.37 -7.19 4.26
CA ARG A 47 1.75 -7.48 4.69
C ARG A 47 2.72 -6.98 3.64
N PHE A 48 3.70 -6.21 4.09
CA PHE A 48 4.78 -5.81 3.22
C PHE A 48 5.85 -6.91 3.19
N GLU A 49 6.08 -7.46 2.01
CA GLU A 49 7.09 -8.50 1.78
C GLU A 49 8.27 -8.01 0.95
N GLY A 50 8.21 -6.77 0.47
CA GLY A 50 9.31 -6.17 -0.25
C GLY A 50 10.57 -6.09 0.61
N ARG A 51 11.66 -5.57 0.04
CA ARG A 51 12.93 -5.46 0.74
C ARG A 51 12.74 -4.95 2.15
N SER A 52 12.90 -5.87 3.07
CA SER A 52 12.80 -5.58 4.48
C SER A 52 13.91 -4.64 4.89
N ILE A 53 13.63 -3.34 4.86
CA ILE A 53 14.40 -2.39 5.66
C ILE A 53 13.89 -2.55 7.09
N THR A 54 14.13 -3.74 7.64
CA THR A 54 13.59 -4.09 8.95
C THR A 54 14.34 -3.44 10.08
N LYS A 55 15.42 -2.71 9.79
CA LYS A 55 16.21 -2.05 10.82
C LYS A 55 16.70 -0.69 10.34
N LEU A 56 15.89 0.32 10.48
CA LEU A 56 16.37 1.69 10.47
C LEU A 56 16.63 2.09 11.93
N GLY A 57 17.90 2.16 12.33
CA GLY A 57 18.27 2.59 13.69
C GLY A 57 17.83 1.65 14.80
N GLY A 58 17.76 0.34 14.56
CA GLY A 58 17.40 -0.65 15.57
C GLY A 58 15.92 -0.79 15.86
N LYS A 59 15.04 -0.08 15.15
CA LYS A 59 13.58 -0.20 15.30
C LYS A 59 13.02 -1.05 14.18
N LYS A 60 12.19 -2.03 14.55
CA LYS A 60 11.40 -2.80 13.58
C LYS A 60 10.32 -1.90 12.98
N LEU A 61 10.34 -1.75 11.67
CA LEU A 61 9.22 -1.10 10.98
C LEU A 61 8.01 -2.04 10.99
N LYS A 62 6.83 -1.46 11.17
CA LYS A 62 5.59 -2.22 11.09
C LYS A 62 5.42 -2.72 9.66
N THR A 63 5.39 -4.04 9.48
CA THR A 63 5.31 -4.69 8.18
C THR A 63 3.94 -5.23 7.85
N SER A 64 2.97 -5.10 8.75
CA SER A 64 1.61 -5.55 8.53
C SER A 64 0.59 -4.58 9.10
N TRP A 65 -0.53 -4.48 8.41
CA TRP A 65 -1.68 -3.67 8.82
C TRP A 65 -2.93 -4.54 8.75
N GLU A 66 -3.78 -4.43 9.75
CA GLU A 66 -5.08 -5.09 9.76
C GLU A 66 -6.16 -4.04 10.03
N MET A 67 -7.13 -3.96 9.14
CA MET A 67 -8.22 -3.00 9.24
C MET A 67 -9.51 -3.65 8.76
N LYS A 68 -10.64 -3.14 9.24
CA LYS A 68 -11.95 -3.61 8.79
C LYS A 68 -12.57 -2.62 7.81
N THR A 69 -13.24 -3.15 6.80
CA THR A 69 -13.97 -2.32 5.85
C THR A 69 -15.15 -1.62 6.52
N ASN A 70 -15.49 -0.45 5.98
CA ASN A 70 -16.67 0.29 6.38
C ASN A 70 -17.93 -0.22 5.65
N GLN A 71 -19.06 0.47 5.82
CA GLN A 71 -20.32 0.09 5.18
C GLN A 71 -20.26 0.11 3.66
N GLU A 72 -19.35 0.89 3.09
CA GLU A 72 -19.12 0.94 1.65
C GLU A 72 -18.15 -0.13 1.16
N GLY A 73 -17.68 -0.98 2.04
CA GLY A 73 -16.71 -2.02 1.73
C GLY A 73 -15.31 -1.51 1.49
N VAL A 74 -14.98 -0.34 1.98
CA VAL A 74 -13.72 0.34 1.70
C VAL A 74 -12.85 0.42 2.93
N VAL A 75 -11.56 0.23 2.73
CA VAL A 75 -10.55 0.51 3.74
C VAL A 75 -9.42 1.32 3.10
N SER A 76 -8.94 2.32 3.83
CA SER A 76 -7.77 3.10 3.44
C SER A 76 -6.61 2.69 4.32
N ILE A 77 -5.56 2.17 3.70
CA ILE A 77 -4.36 1.76 4.42
C ILE A 77 -3.45 2.97 4.58
N PRO A 78 -2.84 3.18 5.75
CA PRO A 78 -1.83 4.22 5.91
C PRO A 78 -0.73 4.10 4.86
N PRO A 79 -0.06 5.20 4.47
CA PRO A 79 0.98 5.13 3.47
C PRO A 79 2.02 4.06 3.80
N LEU A 80 2.30 3.20 2.84
CA LEU A 80 3.26 2.12 2.99
C LEU A 80 4.32 2.21 1.90
N PRO A 81 5.52 1.65 2.13
CA PRO A 81 6.57 1.65 1.12
C PRO A 81 6.14 0.91 -0.14
N GLN A 82 6.65 1.35 -1.28
CA GLN A 82 6.44 0.65 -2.55
C GLN A 82 7.23 -0.66 -2.57
N GLY A 83 6.65 -1.67 -3.17
CA GLY A 83 7.25 -2.99 -3.29
C GLY A 83 6.20 -4.10 -3.29
N LEU A 84 6.64 -5.31 -2.99
CA LEU A 84 5.77 -6.48 -2.96
C LEU A 84 4.96 -6.51 -1.67
N ILE A 85 3.65 -6.64 -1.83
CA ILE A 85 2.72 -6.79 -0.71
C ILE A 85 1.90 -8.05 -0.87
N GLN A 86 1.43 -8.58 0.25
CA GLN A 86 0.41 -9.61 0.30
C GLN A 86 -0.86 -9.01 0.88
N VAL A 87 -1.96 -9.16 0.14
CA VAL A 87 -3.28 -8.71 0.58
C VAL A 87 -4.12 -9.93 0.90
N GLN A 88 -4.64 -9.97 2.11
CA GLN A 88 -5.53 -11.03 2.55
C GLN A 88 -6.84 -10.39 3.04
N VAL A 89 -7.96 -10.94 2.62
CA VAL A 89 -9.27 -10.45 3.02
C VAL A 89 -10.08 -11.61 3.57
N ILE A 90 -10.57 -11.45 4.79
CA ILE A 90 -11.36 -12.45 5.49
C ILE A 90 -12.71 -11.84 5.86
N ALA A 91 -13.78 -12.46 5.40
CA ALA A 91 -15.13 -12.06 5.76
C ALA A 91 -15.98 -13.29 6.05
N LYS A 92 -16.85 -13.17 7.05
CA LYS A 92 -17.75 -14.25 7.44
C LYS A 92 -18.70 -14.58 6.28
N GLY A 93 -18.78 -15.85 5.92
CA GLY A 93 -19.63 -16.31 4.83
C GLY A 93 -19.01 -16.22 3.45
N TYR A 94 -17.71 -15.95 3.36
CA TYR A 94 -16.99 -15.87 2.09
C TYR A 94 -15.70 -16.68 2.15
N GLN A 95 -15.21 -17.07 0.99
CA GLN A 95 -13.88 -17.65 0.89
C GLN A 95 -12.83 -16.59 1.21
N THR A 96 -11.76 -16.99 1.87
CA THR A 96 -10.63 -16.10 2.14
C THR A 96 -9.93 -15.74 0.83
N TYR A 97 -9.74 -14.45 0.61
CA TYR A 97 -8.95 -13.93 -0.50
C TYR A 97 -7.50 -13.75 -0.07
N GLY A 98 -6.58 -14.14 -0.92
CA GLY A 98 -5.16 -13.92 -0.67
C GLY A 98 -4.42 -13.78 -2.00
N GLU A 99 -3.68 -12.68 -2.16
CA GLU A 99 -2.93 -12.43 -3.38
C GLU A 99 -1.71 -11.57 -3.09
N LYS A 100 -0.62 -11.87 -3.80
CA LYS A 100 0.58 -11.05 -3.77
C LYS A 100 0.61 -10.15 -4.99
N MET A 101 1.00 -8.91 -4.79
CA MET A 101 1.10 -7.93 -5.87
C MET A 101 2.19 -6.92 -5.57
N GLU A 102 2.74 -6.38 -6.62
CA GLU A 102 3.72 -5.31 -6.52
C GLU A 102 3.04 -3.96 -6.68
N ILE A 103 3.30 -3.04 -5.73
CA ILE A 103 2.81 -1.67 -5.81
C ILE A 103 3.97 -0.73 -6.05
N ASN A 104 3.85 0.07 -7.11
CA ASN A 104 4.87 1.03 -7.53
C ASN A 104 4.27 2.40 -7.87
N GLU A 105 3.05 2.65 -7.48
CA GLU A 105 2.30 3.87 -7.75
C GLU A 105 2.11 4.68 -6.48
N GLU A 106 1.96 5.99 -6.60
CA GLU A 106 1.70 6.85 -5.43
C GLU A 106 0.33 6.59 -4.81
N GLU A 107 -0.64 6.26 -5.64
CA GLU A 107 -2.00 5.92 -5.23
C GLU A 107 -2.44 4.68 -5.99
N LYS A 108 -3.00 3.72 -5.26
CA LYS A 108 -3.53 2.51 -5.86
C LYS A 108 -4.82 2.08 -5.18
N THR A 109 -5.81 1.74 -5.99
CA THR A 109 -7.04 1.12 -5.54
C THR A 109 -7.05 -0.34 -5.98
N ILE A 110 -7.23 -1.23 -5.02
CA ILE A 110 -7.36 -2.67 -5.27
C ILE A 110 -8.81 -3.07 -5.06
N GLU A 111 -9.41 -3.64 -6.10
CA GLU A 111 -10.75 -4.19 -6.01
C GLU A 111 -10.68 -5.68 -5.71
N VAL A 112 -11.29 -6.09 -4.62
CA VAL A 112 -11.34 -7.49 -4.18
C VAL A 112 -12.78 -7.96 -4.27
N LYS A 113 -13.00 -9.03 -5.02
CA LYS A 113 -14.30 -9.70 -5.10
C LYS A 113 -14.23 -11.01 -4.35
N LEU A 114 -15.01 -11.12 -3.28
CA LEU A 114 -15.07 -12.32 -2.47
C LEU A 114 -16.11 -13.27 -3.05
N LYS A 115 -15.72 -14.54 -3.09
CA LYS A 115 -16.56 -15.63 -3.57
C LYS A 115 -17.33 -16.25 -2.42
N PRO A 116 -18.54 -16.77 -2.66
CA PRO A 116 -19.26 -17.54 -1.65
C PRO A 116 -18.48 -18.80 -1.28
N PRO A 117 -18.74 -19.38 -0.09
CA PRO A 117 -18.06 -20.60 0.32
C PRO A 117 -18.34 -21.72 -0.68
N GLN A 118 -17.34 -22.57 -0.88
CA GLN A 118 -17.56 -23.78 -1.67
C GLN A 118 -18.49 -24.72 -0.91
N SER A 119 -19.48 -25.25 -1.62
CA SER A 119 -20.31 -26.31 -1.07
C SER A 119 -19.43 -27.53 -0.81
N GLN A 120 -19.34 -27.91 0.46
CA GLN A 120 -18.66 -29.15 0.82
C GLN A 120 -19.64 -30.29 0.63
N TYR A 121 -19.37 -31.12 -0.37
CA TYR A 121 -20.03 -32.41 -0.47
C TYR A 121 -19.33 -33.36 0.51
N SER A 122 -20.00 -33.70 1.61
CA SER A 122 -19.54 -34.84 2.39
C SER A 122 -19.91 -36.07 1.59
N ALA A 123 -18.91 -36.70 0.98
CA ALA A 123 -19.08 -38.02 0.38
C ALA A 123 -19.14 -39.03 1.49
N HIS A 124 -20.29 -39.63 1.67
CA HIS A 124 -20.47 -40.83 2.48
C HIS A 124 -20.45 -42.04 1.58
#